data_f58406a3be2a861fd21fe006487afa54
#
_entry.id   f58406a3be2a861fd21fe006487afa54
#
_cell.length_a   1.000
_cell.length_b   1.000
_cell.length_c   1.000
_cell.angle_alpha   90.00
_cell.angle_beta   90.00
_cell.angle_gamma   90.00
#
_symmetry.space_group_name_H-M   'P 1'
#
loop_
_entity.id
_entity.type
_entity.pdbx_description
1 polymer ?
#
loop_
_entity_poly.entity_id
_entity_poly.type
_entity_poly.pdbx_seq_one_letter_code
_entity_poly.pdbx_strand_id
1 'polypeptide(L)'
;MSARILIVDDLVPNIRLLEVKLTAEYYDVLTATNGEDALEIARNEKLDLILLDALMPGMDGFEVCRQMKADTNLAHIPVIMLTALEESRNRVRGLKAGADDFITKPINDLILMARVRAQLRLKMITDQLLNHTGYSVSNSQLVLDQIGDQPVSYTHLTLPTIYSV
;
A
#
# COMPACT_ATOMS: atom_id res chain seq x y z
N MET A 1 16.57 1.65 -11.33
CA MET A 1 16.67 1.50 -9.88
C MET A 1 15.66 0.51 -9.37
N SER A 2 16.07 -0.29 -8.42
CA SER A 2 15.18 -1.29 -7.84
C SER A 2 14.17 -0.64 -6.93
N ALA A 3 12.94 -1.12 -6.98
CA ALA A 3 11.92 -0.68 -6.05
C ALA A 3 12.28 -1.14 -4.62
N ARG A 4 11.99 -0.31 -3.65
CA ARG A 4 12.30 -0.57 -2.25
C ARG A 4 11.03 -0.95 -1.50
N ILE A 5 11.04 -2.13 -0.91
CA ILE A 5 9.89 -2.72 -0.24
C ILE A 5 10.21 -2.95 1.23
N LEU A 6 9.32 -2.48 2.11
CA LEU A 6 9.42 -2.75 3.54
C LEU A 6 8.52 -3.94 3.88
N ILE A 7 9.08 -4.92 4.56
CA ILE A 7 8.31 -6.07 5.09
C ILE A 7 8.17 -5.88 6.59
N VAL A 8 6.95 -5.93 7.09
CA VAL A 8 6.65 -5.76 8.51
C VAL A 8 5.90 -6.98 9.02
N ASP A 9 6.49 -7.71 9.94
CA ASP A 9 5.91 -8.90 10.57
C ASP A 9 6.64 -9.13 11.89
N ASP A 10 5.91 -9.50 12.93
CA ASP A 10 6.54 -9.75 14.23
C ASP A 10 7.30 -11.07 14.29
N LEU A 11 7.10 -11.95 13.33
CA LEU A 11 7.79 -13.24 13.26
C LEU A 11 8.90 -13.19 12.22
N VAL A 12 10.13 -13.26 12.71
CA VAL A 12 11.32 -13.18 11.85
C VAL A 12 11.33 -14.24 10.75
N PRO A 13 10.92 -15.51 10.98
CA PRO A 13 10.86 -16.48 9.88
C PRO A 13 9.96 -16.06 8.72
N ASN A 14 8.86 -15.39 9.01
CA ASN A 14 7.97 -14.88 7.96
C ASN A 14 8.66 -13.79 7.14
N ILE A 15 9.37 -12.90 7.82
CA ILE A 15 10.15 -11.85 7.15
C ILE A 15 11.19 -12.46 6.22
N ARG A 16 11.94 -13.42 6.72
CA ARG A 16 13.01 -14.03 5.92
C ARG A 16 12.49 -14.72 4.67
N LEU A 17 11.36 -15.40 4.80
CA LEU A 17 10.76 -16.07 3.66
C LEU A 17 10.36 -15.07 2.56
N LEU A 18 9.72 -13.98 2.93
CA LEU A 18 9.36 -12.94 1.99
C LEU A 18 10.58 -12.22 1.42
N GLU A 19 11.56 -11.97 2.28
CA GLU A 19 12.80 -11.31 1.87
C GLU A 19 13.51 -12.10 0.77
N VAL A 20 13.61 -13.40 0.92
CA VAL A 20 14.25 -14.27 -0.08
C VAL A 20 13.49 -14.18 -1.40
N LYS A 21 12.16 -14.25 -1.36
CA LYS A 21 11.33 -14.21 -2.57
C LYS A 21 11.45 -12.87 -3.29
N LEU A 22 11.41 -11.78 -2.55
CA LEU A 22 11.47 -10.45 -3.14
C LEU A 22 12.87 -10.09 -3.65
N THR A 23 13.90 -10.49 -2.90
CA THR A 23 15.27 -10.27 -3.32
C THR A 23 15.60 -11.03 -4.61
N ALA A 24 15.03 -12.23 -4.77
CA ALA A 24 15.17 -13.00 -6.00
C ALA A 24 14.62 -12.28 -7.22
N GLU A 25 13.65 -11.38 -7.02
CA GLU A 25 13.06 -10.56 -8.09
C GLU A 25 13.73 -9.20 -8.18
N TYR A 26 14.89 -9.05 -7.57
CA TYR A 26 15.72 -7.83 -7.60
C TYR A 26 15.11 -6.62 -6.91
N TYR A 27 14.19 -6.83 -5.97
CA TYR A 27 13.72 -5.74 -5.12
C TYR A 27 14.68 -5.47 -3.98
N ASP A 28 14.77 -4.22 -3.56
CA ASP A 28 15.54 -3.82 -2.42
C ASP A 28 14.64 -3.91 -1.19
N VAL A 29 15.04 -4.71 -0.20
CA VAL A 29 14.15 -5.06 0.92
C VAL A 29 14.64 -4.48 2.22
N LEU A 30 13.74 -3.82 2.95
CA LEU A 30 13.93 -3.40 4.33
C LEU A 30 12.95 -4.19 5.19
N THR A 31 13.26 -4.36 6.46
CA THR A 31 12.43 -5.15 7.36
C THR A 31 12.21 -4.46 8.69
N ALA A 32 11.06 -4.72 9.30
CA ALA A 32 10.72 -4.27 10.64
C ALA A 32 9.91 -5.35 11.35
N THR A 33 10.08 -5.45 12.67
CA THR A 33 9.39 -6.48 13.46
C THR A 33 8.25 -5.92 14.30
N ASN A 34 8.01 -4.63 14.24
CA ASN A 34 6.91 -3.99 14.96
C ASN A 34 6.48 -2.73 14.23
N GLY A 35 5.33 -2.19 14.65
CA GLY A 35 4.73 -1.04 13.97
C GLY A 35 5.51 0.25 14.15
N GLU A 36 6.08 0.46 15.33
CA GLU A 36 6.85 1.68 15.61
C GLU A 36 8.08 1.76 14.72
N ASP A 37 8.82 0.67 14.61
CA ASP A 37 9.99 0.60 13.74
C ASP A 37 9.60 0.77 12.28
N ALA A 38 8.48 0.19 11.88
CA ALA A 38 7.99 0.33 10.51
C ALA A 38 7.71 1.80 10.17
N LEU A 39 7.05 2.52 11.07
CA LEU A 39 6.76 3.93 10.86
C LEU A 39 8.04 4.77 10.83
N GLU A 40 9.00 4.46 11.69
CA GLU A 40 10.28 5.15 11.69
C GLU A 40 11.02 4.96 10.38
N ILE A 41 11.09 3.72 9.88
CA ILE A 41 11.71 3.42 8.59
C ILE A 41 10.97 4.16 7.47
N ALA A 42 9.65 4.15 7.48
CA ALA A 42 8.87 4.83 6.46
C ALA A 42 9.13 6.35 6.42
N ARG A 43 9.38 6.95 7.58
CA ARG A 43 9.69 8.38 7.66
C ARG A 43 11.11 8.71 7.20
N ASN A 44 12.04 7.80 7.41
CA ASN A 44 13.46 8.06 7.15
C ASN A 44 13.96 7.52 5.82
N GLU A 45 13.26 6.55 5.25
CA GLU A 45 13.66 5.91 4.00
C GLU A 45 12.63 6.15 2.92
N LYS A 46 13.06 6.15 1.69
CA LYS A 46 12.15 6.27 0.56
C LYS A 46 11.65 4.88 0.21
N LEU A 47 10.37 4.63 0.45
CA LEU A 47 9.75 3.33 0.19
C LEU A 47 8.82 3.40 -1.01
N ASP A 48 8.75 2.30 -1.75
CA ASP A 48 7.85 2.17 -2.88
C ASP A 48 6.64 1.30 -2.56
N LEU A 49 6.74 0.47 -1.52
CA LEU A 49 5.66 -0.45 -1.13
C LEU A 49 5.90 -0.96 0.29
N ILE A 50 4.83 -1.28 0.99
CA ILE A 50 4.91 -1.96 2.29
C ILE A 50 4.06 -3.22 2.26
N LEU A 51 4.66 -4.33 2.68
CA LEU A 51 3.95 -5.57 3.00
C LEU A 51 3.82 -5.62 4.52
N LEU A 52 2.59 -5.60 4.99
CA LEU A 52 2.31 -5.31 6.40
C LEU A 52 1.41 -6.38 7.01
N ASP A 53 1.94 -7.12 7.98
CA ASP A 53 1.13 -8.09 8.71
C ASP A 53 0.03 -7.37 9.48
N ALA A 54 -1.19 -7.84 9.35
CA ALA A 54 -2.35 -7.22 9.96
C ALA A 54 -2.33 -7.35 11.49
N LEU A 55 -1.90 -8.50 11.99
CA LEU A 55 -1.96 -8.78 13.42
C LEU A 55 -0.58 -8.92 14.01
N MET A 56 -0.20 -7.94 14.82
CA MET A 56 1.05 -7.92 15.55
C MET A 56 0.79 -7.48 16.98
N PRO A 57 1.58 -7.92 17.96
CA PRO A 57 1.45 -7.42 19.33
C PRO A 57 1.70 -5.92 19.41
N GLY A 58 1.00 -5.26 20.30
CA GLY A 58 1.12 -3.80 20.45
C GLY A 58 0.43 -3.08 19.32
N MET A 59 1.16 -2.29 18.55
CA MET A 59 0.62 -1.59 17.39
C MET A 59 0.41 -2.60 16.26
N ASP A 60 -0.84 -2.87 15.89
CA ASP A 60 -1.14 -3.81 14.82
C ASP A 60 -1.00 -3.16 13.44
N GLY A 61 -1.12 -3.97 12.40
CA GLY A 61 -0.96 -3.48 11.03
C GLY A 61 -2.01 -2.47 10.62
N PHE A 62 -3.22 -2.56 11.14
CA PHE A 62 -4.27 -1.60 10.82
C PHE A 62 -3.91 -0.20 11.33
N GLU A 63 -3.34 -0.13 12.53
CA GLU A 63 -2.91 1.14 13.10
C GLU A 63 -1.73 1.74 12.33
N VAL A 64 -0.76 0.91 11.96
CA VAL A 64 0.36 1.36 11.11
C VAL A 64 -0.17 1.94 9.80
N CYS A 65 -1.06 1.22 9.14
CA CYS A 65 -1.65 1.65 7.87
C CYS A 65 -2.39 2.97 8.04
N ARG A 66 -3.20 3.08 9.09
CA ARG A 66 -3.98 4.29 9.35
C ARG A 66 -3.06 5.49 9.56
N GLN A 67 -2.00 5.33 10.34
CA GLN A 67 -1.04 6.42 10.57
C GLN A 67 -0.31 6.81 9.30
N MET A 68 0.06 5.84 8.48
CA MET A 68 0.70 6.14 7.20
C MET A 68 -0.22 6.92 6.27
N LYS A 69 -1.47 6.50 6.18
CA LYS A 69 -2.43 7.15 5.27
C LYS A 69 -2.85 8.53 5.77
N ALA A 70 -2.72 8.78 7.07
CA ALA A 70 -2.99 10.10 7.64
C ALA A 70 -1.81 11.07 7.49
N ASP A 71 -0.62 10.58 7.18
CA ASP A 71 0.58 11.40 7.00
C ASP A 71 0.74 11.74 5.52
N THR A 72 0.70 13.01 5.18
CA THR A 72 0.77 13.45 3.78
C THR A 72 2.06 13.03 3.10
N ASN A 73 3.14 12.84 3.85
CA ASN A 73 4.42 12.41 3.30
C ASN A 73 4.47 10.91 3.04
N LEU A 74 3.60 10.12 3.66
CA LEU A 74 3.60 8.67 3.56
C LEU A 74 2.37 8.11 2.85
N ALA A 75 1.32 8.92 2.70
CA ALA A 75 0.03 8.46 2.19
C ALA A 75 0.10 7.87 0.78
N HIS A 76 1.09 8.28 0.00
CA HIS A 76 1.26 7.81 -1.37
C HIS A 76 1.89 6.41 -1.47
N ILE A 77 2.46 5.90 -0.36
CA ILE A 77 3.11 4.59 -0.37
C ILE A 77 2.02 3.51 -0.30
N PRO A 78 1.94 2.62 -1.30
CA PRO A 78 0.95 1.56 -1.26
C PRO A 78 1.21 0.58 -0.12
N VAL A 79 0.14 0.15 0.52
CA VAL A 79 0.17 -0.80 1.62
C VAL A 79 -0.60 -2.05 1.22
N ILE A 80 0.08 -3.19 1.18
CA ILE A 80 -0.55 -4.49 1.02
C ILE A 80 -0.62 -5.14 2.39
N MET A 81 -1.84 -5.40 2.85
CA MET A 81 -2.06 -6.03 4.14
C MET A 81 -1.97 -7.54 4.01
N LEU A 82 -1.22 -8.19 4.89
CA LEU A 82 -1.12 -9.64 4.94
C LEU A 82 -2.00 -10.14 6.09
N THR A 83 -3.03 -10.90 5.78
CA THR A 83 -3.99 -11.35 6.78
C THR A 83 -4.05 -12.86 6.85
N ALA A 84 -4.19 -13.39 8.08
CA ALA A 84 -4.49 -14.80 8.24
C ALA A 84 -5.98 -14.97 8.02
N LEU A 85 -6.34 -15.86 7.11
CA LEU A 85 -7.72 -16.23 6.93
C LEU A 85 -8.62 -15.20 6.30
N GLU A 86 -9.68 -15.69 5.77
CA GLU A 86 -10.71 -14.99 5.08
C GLU A 86 -11.66 -14.29 6.01
N GLU A 87 -11.18 -13.63 7.03
CA GLU A 87 -12.08 -12.90 7.88
C GLU A 87 -12.49 -11.60 7.22
N SER A 88 -13.72 -11.54 6.79
CA SER A 88 -14.30 -10.34 6.21
C SER A 88 -14.13 -9.12 7.12
N ARG A 89 -14.09 -9.32 8.43
CA ARG A 89 -13.84 -8.24 9.39
C ARG A 89 -12.48 -7.60 9.17
N ASN A 90 -11.45 -8.39 8.95
CA ASN A 90 -10.10 -7.87 8.75
C ASN A 90 -9.99 -7.11 7.44
N ARG A 91 -10.70 -7.55 6.40
CA ARG A 91 -10.75 -6.81 5.15
C ARG A 91 -11.43 -5.45 5.31
N VAL A 92 -12.55 -5.42 6.04
CA VAL A 92 -13.26 -4.17 6.32
C VAL A 92 -12.37 -3.22 7.13
N ARG A 93 -11.71 -3.74 8.17
CA ARG A 93 -10.78 -2.93 8.97
C ARG A 93 -9.65 -2.38 8.13
N GLY A 94 -9.09 -3.21 7.25
CA GLY A 94 -8.02 -2.78 6.36
C GLY A 94 -8.46 -1.72 5.37
N LEU A 95 -9.65 -1.87 4.79
CA LEU A 95 -10.21 -0.87 3.90
C LEU A 95 -10.43 0.45 4.62
N LYS A 96 -10.95 0.41 5.83
CA LYS A 96 -11.14 1.61 6.65
C LYS A 96 -9.81 2.25 7.04
N ALA A 97 -8.78 1.45 7.22
CA ALA A 97 -7.44 1.96 7.52
C ALA A 97 -6.74 2.54 6.27
N GLY A 98 -7.26 2.27 5.09
CA GLY A 98 -6.72 2.79 3.84
C GLY A 98 -5.78 1.85 3.10
N ALA A 99 -5.81 0.54 3.40
CA ALA A 99 -4.97 -0.43 2.70
C ALA A 99 -5.31 -0.47 1.21
N ASP A 100 -4.29 -0.60 0.40
CA ASP A 100 -4.44 -0.61 -1.06
C ASP A 100 -4.76 -2.00 -1.61
N ASP A 101 -4.33 -3.03 -0.92
CA ASP A 101 -4.62 -4.41 -1.32
C ASP A 101 -4.42 -5.35 -0.14
N PHE A 102 -4.78 -6.62 -0.35
CA PHE A 102 -4.71 -7.67 0.67
C PHE A 102 -4.15 -8.95 0.07
N ILE A 103 -3.42 -9.70 0.87
CA ILE A 103 -3.02 -11.07 0.55
C ILE A 103 -3.33 -11.93 1.75
N THR A 104 -4.05 -13.04 1.53
CA THR A 104 -4.41 -13.97 2.59
C THR A 104 -3.28 -14.98 2.82
N LYS A 105 -2.97 -15.25 4.07
CA LYS A 105 -2.02 -16.31 4.43
C LYS A 105 -2.72 -17.66 4.37
N PRO A 106 -2.05 -18.74 3.95
CA PRO A 106 -0.65 -18.80 3.53
C PRO A 106 -0.41 -18.11 2.19
N ILE A 107 0.71 -17.43 2.07
CA ILE A 107 0.98 -16.59 0.92
C ILE A 107 1.36 -17.43 -0.30
N ASN A 108 0.62 -17.27 -1.38
CA ASN A 108 0.93 -17.86 -2.66
C ASN A 108 1.90 -16.97 -3.41
N ASP A 109 2.98 -17.54 -3.92
CA ASP A 109 4.04 -16.76 -4.57
C ASP A 109 3.56 -16.02 -5.81
N LEU A 110 2.70 -16.64 -6.61
CA LEU A 110 2.18 -16.01 -7.82
C LEU A 110 1.29 -14.82 -7.49
N ILE A 111 0.45 -14.97 -6.46
CA ILE A 111 -0.42 -13.88 -6.01
C ILE A 111 0.41 -12.75 -5.44
N LEU A 112 1.41 -13.09 -4.60
CA LEU A 112 2.30 -12.09 -4.02
C LEU A 112 2.96 -11.25 -5.12
N MET A 113 3.58 -11.90 -6.08
CA MET A 113 4.28 -11.21 -7.15
C MET A 113 3.35 -10.39 -8.03
N ALA A 114 2.17 -10.92 -8.32
CA ALA A 114 1.19 -10.21 -9.13
C ALA A 114 0.72 -8.91 -8.42
N ARG A 115 0.43 -9.00 -7.13
CA ARG A 115 -0.05 -7.83 -6.38
C ARG A 115 1.06 -6.81 -6.13
N VAL A 116 2.26 -7.27 -5.83
CA VAL A 116 3.41 -6.38 -5.68
C VAL A 116 3.66 -5.61 -6.97
N ARG A 117 3.70 -6.32 -8.10
CA ARG A 117 3.91 -5.67 -9.40
C ARG A 117 2.81 -4.69 -9.75
N ALA A 118 1.56 -5.05 -9.46
CA ALA A 118 0.43 -4.18 -9.75
C ALA A 118 0.51 -2.88 -8.94
N GLN A 119 0.79 -2.97 -7.66
CA GLN A 119 0.87 -1.79 -6.80
C GLN A 119 2.08 -0.92 -7.15
N LEU A 120 3.22 -1.53 -7.46
CA LEU A 120 4.40 -0.76 -7.88
C LEU A 120 4.16 -0.05 -9.20
N ARG A 121 3.43 -0.69 -10.12
CA ARG A 121 3.10 -0.05 -11.40
C ARG A 121 2.19 1.15 -11.19
N LEU A 122 1.16 1.01 -10.34
CA LEU A 122 0.27 2.13 -10.03
C LEU A 122 1.02 3.28 -9.39
N LYS A 123 1.92 2.97 -8.44
CA LYS A 123 2.73 4.00 -7.80
C LYS A 123 3.62 4.71 -8.79
N MET A 124 4.26 3.97 -9.68
CA MET A 124 5.14 4.55 -10.69
C MET A 124 4.38 5.50 -11.60
N ILE A 125 3.18 5.12 -12.04
CA ILE A 125 2.34 5.96 -12.87
C ILE A 125 1.93 7.23 -12.12
N THR A 126 1.52 7.09 -10.87
CA THR A 126 1.15 8.24 -10.05
C THR A 126 2.31 9.19 -9.85
N ASP A 127 3.49 8.67 -9.54
CA ASP A 127 4.69 9.49 -9.35
C ASP A 127 5.06 10.22 -10.64
N GLN A 128 4.98 9.56 -11.78
CA GLN A 128 5.26 10.17 -13.07
C GLN A 128 4.28 11.29 -13.40
N LEU A 129 3.01 11.08 -13.14
CA LEU A 129 2.01 12.11 -13.37
C LEU A 129 2.25 13.34 -12.50
N LEU A 130 2.54 13.14 -11.23
CA LEU A 130 2.80 14.24 -10.30
C LEU A 130 4.06 15.02 -10.71
N ASN A 131 5.11 14.31 -11.08
CA ASN A 131 6.36 14.95 -11.49
C ASN A 131 6.24 15.64 -12.83
N HIS A 132 5.53 15.04 -13.78
CA HIS A 132 5.43 15.53 -15.14
C HIS A 132 4.52 16.74 -15.24
N THR A 133 3.46 16.78 -14.43
CA THR A 133 2.51 17.89 -14.47
C THR A 133 2.88 19.00 -13.49
N GLY A 134 3.87 18.78 -12.63
CA GLY A 134 4.26 19.76 -11.63
C GLY A 134 3.24 19.97 -10.52
N TYR A 135 2.29 19.07 -10.37
CA TYR A 135 1.31 19.19 -9.32
C TYR A 135 1.93 18.92 -7.96
N SER A 136 1.78 19.87 -7.05
CA SER A 136 2.01 19.65 -5.64
C SER A 136 0.69 19.22 -5.01
N VAL A 137 0.75 18.78 -3.77
CA VAL A 137 -0.46 18.38 -3.04
C VAL A 137 -1.49 19.52 -3.01
N SER A 138 -1.03 20.74 -2.85
CA SER A 138 -1.92 21.91 -2.84
C SER A 138 -2.55 22.16 -4.21
N ASN A 139 -1.80 21.94 -5.28
CA ASN A 139 -2.35 22.11 -6.61
C ASN A 139 -3.31 20.98 -6.99
N SER A 140 -3.10 19.81 -6.44
CA SER A 140 -4.00 18.69 -6.67
C SER A 140 -5.40 18.98 -6.16
N GLN A 141 -5.51 19.69 -5.05
CA GLN A 141 -6.81 20.05 -4.52
C GLN A 141 -7.55 20.98 -5.47
N LEU A 142 -6.86 21.95 -6.03
CA LEU A 142 -7.47 22.87 -6.99
C LEU A 142 -7.96 22.15 -8.24
N VAL A 143 -7.20 21.19 -8.72
CA VAL A 143 -7.58 20.41 -9.88
C VAL A 143 -8.80 19.55 -9.59
N LEU A 144 -8.85 18.95 -8.42
CA LEU A 144 -10.00 18.16 -8.00
C LEU A 144 -11.27 19.02 -7.89
N ASP A 145 -11.12 20.22 -7.37
CA ASP A 145 -12.25 21.14 -7.27
C ASP A 145 -12.78 21.54 -8.65
N GLN A 146 -11.89 21.75 -9.60
CA GLN A 146 -12.31 22.06 -10.97
C GLN A 146 -12.99 20.88 -11.64
N ILE A 147 -12.49 19.69 -11.43
CA ILE A 147 -13.09 18.48 -11.97
C ILE A 147 -14.44 18.23 -11.31
N GLY A 148 -14.59 18.56 -10.06
CA GLY A 148 -15.85 18.40 -9.34
C GLY A 148 -17.01 19.21 -9.92
N ASP A 149 -16.72 20.24 -10.69
CA ASP A 149 -17.75 21.02 -11.33
C ASP A 149 -18.30 20.39 -12.60
N GLN A 150 -17.84 19.20 -12.95
CA GLN A 150 -18.31 18.48 -14.13
C GLN A 150 -18.94 17.16 -13.73
N PRO A 151 -20.15 17.20 -13.22
CA PRO A 151 -20.75 16.02 -12.62
C PRO A 151 -21.05 14.90 -13.62
N VAL A 152 -21.26 15.24 -14.84
CA VAL A 152 -21.65 14.23 -15.83
C VAL A 152 -20.55 13.20 -16.07
N SER A 153 -19.35 13.64 -16.26
CA SER A 153 -18.25 12.70 -16.52
C SER A 153 -17.91 11.88 -15.28
N TYR A 154 -18.12 12.45 -14.12
CA TYR A 154 -17.87 11.72 -12.93
C TYR A 154 -18.83 10.59 -12.72
N THR A 155 -20.08 10.86 -12.85
CA THR A 155 -21.12 9.86 -12.70
C THR A 155 -20.95 8.76 -13.72
N HIS A 156 -20.57 9.11 -14.90
CA HIS A 156 -20.39 8.13 -15.97
C HIS A 156 -19.22 7.21 -15.71
N LEU A 157 -18.18 7.69 -15.12
CA LEU A 157 -17.02 6.88 -14.81
C LEU A 157 -17.25 5.89 -13.67
N THR A 158 -18.11 6.25 -12.74
CA THR A 158 -18.32 5.38 -11.61
C THR A 158 -19.29 4.30 -11.86
N LEU A 159 -20.26 4.56 -12.75
CA LEU A 159 -21.24 3.58 -12.94
C LEU A 159 -20.81 2.27 -13.38
N PRO A 160 -20.06 2.21 -14.30
CA PRO A 160 -19.85 0.95 -14.90
C PRO A 160 -19.23 -0.08 -14.07
N THR A 161 -18.70 0.34 -13.24
CA THR A 161 -17.91 -0.56 -12.78
C THR A 161 -18.47 -1.46 -11.92
N ILE A 162 -19.36 -1.09 -11.58
CA ILE A 162 -19.58 -1.64 -10.72
C ILE A 162 -20.03 -2.68 -10.83
N TYR A 163 -19.83 -3.22 -10.75
CA TYR A 163 -20.01 -3.95 -10.22
C TYR A 163 -20.88 -4.64 -10.20
N SER A 164 -21.34 -4.26 -10.77
CA SER A 164 -22.42 -4.91 -10.99
C SER A 164 -22.25 -6.32 -11.22
N VAL A 165 -21.32 -6.79 -11.07
CA VAL A 165 -21.31 -8.15 -11.35
C VAL A 165 -21.20 -9.03 -10.18
#